data_21e8d056b1e19b85f98b4faf12ace68e
#
_entry.id   21e8d056b1e19b85f98b4faf12ace68e
#
_cell.length_a   1.000
_cell.length_b   1.000
_cell.length_c   1.000
_cell.angle_alpha   90.00
_cell.angle_beta   90.00
_cell.angle_gamma   90.00
#
_symmetry.space_group_name_H-M   'P 1'
#
loop_
_entity.id
_entity.type
_entity.pdbx_description
1 polymer ?
#
loop_
_entity_poly.entity_id
_entity_poly.type
_entity_poly.pdbx_seq_one_letter_code
_entity_poly.pdbx_strand_id
1 'polypeptide(L)'
;MTSFIVASPQACIGCRTCEVACALSHVAEGAEFHPRLKVMRLAHLSVPVMCHQCENAPCVSACPVGALTMGTERVEADAARCIGCQGCVVACPFGAITIVATAAHPPVVVKCDLCVARERGPACVDVCPTAALSVMSAEALAAL
;
A
#
# COMPACT_ATOMS: atom_id res chain seq x y z
N MET A 1 -0.44 15.19 9.28
CA MET A 1 0.46 14.07 9.57
C MET A 1 -0.04 12.79 8.94
N THR A 2 0.84 11.99 8.41
CA THR A 2 0.47 10.74 7.76
C THR A 2 0.15 9.65 8.77
N SER A 3 -0.81 8.81 8.42
CA SER A 3 -1.05 7.53 9.07
C SER A 3 -0.47 6.43 8.19
N PHE A 4 -0.02 5.35 8.79
CA PHE A 4 0.57 4.25 8.05
C PHE A 4 0.32 2.94 8.80
N ILE A 5 0.51 1.83 8.10
CA ILE A 5 0.34 0.51 8.69
C ILE A 5 1.71 -0.02 9.09
N VAL A 6 1.81 -0.49 10.33
CA VAL A 6 3.01 -1.15 10.83
C VAL A 6 2.76 -2.65 10.96
N ALA A 7 3.82 -3.43 10.73
CA ALA A 7 3.75 -4.88 10.82
C ALA A 7 4.71 -5.38 11.89
N SER A 8 4.26 -6.40 12.63
CA SER A 8 5.10 -7.12 13.60
C SER A 8 5.56 -8.43 12.98
N PRO A 9 6.86 -8.57 12.63
CA PRO A 9 7.35 -9.81 12.04
C PRO A 9 7.21 -11.01 12.97
N GLN A 10 7.26 -10.78 14.27
CA GLN A 10 7.13 -11.84 15.27
C GLN A 10 5.71 -12.42 15.31
N ALA A 11 4.70 -11.64 14.97
CA ALA A 11 3.31 -12.07 14.99
C ALA A 11 2.84 -12.61 13.63
N CYS A 12 3.48 -12.23 12.53
CA CYS A 12 3.09 -12.64 11.19
C CYS A 12 3.39 -14.13 10.96
N ILE A 13 2.39 -14.88 10.50
CA ILE A 13 2.52 -16.31 10.21
C ILE A 13 2.60 -16.63 8.70
N GLY A 14 2.63 -15.60 7.86
CA GLY A 14 2.74 -15.77 6.42
C GLY A 14 1.52 -16.37 5.73
N CYS A 15 0.34 -16.26 6.32
CA CYS A 15 -0.89 -16.86 5.79
C CYS A 15 -1.44 -16.16 4.55
N ARG A 16 -0.99 -14.93 4.26
CA ARG A 16 -1.39 -14.11 3.11
C ARG A 16 -2.86 -13.70 3.08
N THR A 17 -3.58 -13.86 4.18
CA THR A 17 -4.98 -13.42 4.29
C THR A 17 -5.10 -11.92 4.04
N CYS A 18 -4.12 -11.14 4.49
CA CYS A 18 -4.05 -9.70 4.25
C CYS A 18 -3.99 -9.36 2.76
N GLU A 19 -3.21 -10.11 1.98
CA GLU A 19 -3.13 -9.90 0.53
C GLU A 19 -4.49 -10.16 -0.14
N VAL A 20 -5.16 -11.21 0.24
CA VAL A 20 -6.48 -11.56 -0.29
C VAL A 20 -7.51 -10.48 0.06
N ALA A 21 -7.53 -10.04 1.31
CA ALA A 21 -8.45 -9.00 1.76
C ALA A 21 -8.20 -7.67 1.06
N CYS A 22 -6.94 -7.31 0.87
CA CYS A 22 -6.55 -6.09 0.15
C CYS A 22 -7.04 -6.13 -1.30
N ALA A 23 -6.77 -7.22 -1.99
CA ALA A 23 -7.18 -7.37 -3.38
C ALA A 23 -8.70 -7.33 -3.53
N LEU A 24 -9.43 -8.01 -2.66
CA LEU A 24 -10.90 -8.03 -2.69
C LEU A 24 -11.51 -6.66 -2.38
N SER A 25 -10.88 -5.88 -1.51
CA SER A 25 -11.36 -4.55 -1.15
C SER A 25 -11.14 -3.52 -2.26
N HIS A 26 -10.21 -3.77 -3.18
CA HIS A 26 -9.87 -2.87 -4.27
C HIS A 26 -10.29 -3.39 -5.65
N VAL A 27 -11.00 -4.50 -5.70
CA VAL A 27 -11.54 -5.02 -6.95
C VAL A 27 -12.69 -4.13 -7.40
N ALA A 28 -12.53 -3.46 -8.53
CA ALA A 28 -13.62 -2.83 -9.23
C ALA A 28 -14.24 -3.87 -10.16
N GLU A 29 -15.47 -3.60 -10.62
CA GLU A 29 -16.17 -4.49 -11.52
C GLU A 29 -15.34 -4.80 -12.76
N GLY A 30 -15.02 -6.07 -13.00
CA GLY A 30 -14.19 -6.51 -14.11
C GLY A 30 -12.69 -6.31 -13.93
N ALA A 31 -12.24 -5.86 -12.76
CA ALA A 31 -10.81 -5.66 -12.47
C ALA A 31 -10.12 -6.97 -12.08
N GLU A 32 -8.83 -7.03 -12.34
CA GLU A 32 -8.01 -8.16 -11.94
C GLU A 32 -7.65 -8.10 -10.45
N PHE A 33 -7.24 -9.25 -9.94
CA PHE A 33 -6.85 -9.41 -8.55
C PHE A 33 -5.41 -8.93 -8.34
N HIS A 34 -5.26 -7.74 -7.73
CA HIS A 34 -3.94 -7.14 -7.46
C HIS A 34 -3.87 -6.62 -6.04
N PRO A 35 -3.26 -7.37 -5.10
CA PRO A 35 -3.05 -6.87 -3.75
C PRO A 35 -2.05 -5.72 -3.76
N ARG A 36 -2.26 -4.77 -2.86
CA ARG A 36 -1.40 -3.58 -2.71
C ARG A 36 -0.37 -3.74 -1.60
N LEU A 37 -0.24 -4.95 -1.10
CA LEU A 37 0.81 -5.33 -0.17
C LEU A 37 1.30 -6.72 -0.53
N LYS A 38 2.50 -7.07 -0.08
CA LYS A 38 3.08 -8.40 -0.29
C LYS A 38 3.63 -8.93 1.02
N VAL A 39 3.37 -10.20 1.29
CA VAL A 39 4.00 -10.89 2.40
C VAL A 39 5.34 -11.44 1.90
N MET A 40 6.42 -10.90 2.44
CA MET A 40 7.78 -11.35 2.16
C MET A 40 8.15 -12.46 3.11
N ARG A 41 8.72 -13.53 2.57
CA ARG A 41 9.11 -14.68 3.35
C ARG A 41 10.62 -14.78 3.44
N LEU A 42 11.13 -14.68 4.65
CA LEU A 42 12.55 -14.88 4.96
C LEU A 42 12.73 -16.24 5.63
N ALA A 43 13.98 -16.67 5.87
CA ALA A 43 14.27 -18.01 6.37
C ALA A 43 13.54 -18.36 7.66
N HIS A 44 13.36 -17.39 8.57
CA HIS A 44 12.80 -17.62 9.90
C HIS A 44 11.60 -16.76 10.23
N LEU A 45 11.19 -15.87 9.32
CA LEU A 45 10.07 -14.96 9.59
C LEU A 45 9.37 -14.57 8.30
N SER A 46 8.16 -14.08 8.44
CA SER A 46 7.39 -13.48 7.36
C SER A 46 7.01 -12.07 7.76
N VAL A 47 6.92 -11.15 6.81
CA VAL A 47 6.50 -9.79 7.10
C VAL A 47 5.74 -9.24 5.89
N PRO A 48 4.58 -8.61 6.09
CA PRO A 48 3.91 -7.88 5.02
C PRO A 48 4.64 -6.57 4.73
N VAL A 49 4.81 -6.28 3.45
CA VAL A 49 5.44 -5.03 2.98
C VAL A 49 4.40 -4.24 2.20
N MET A 50 4.24 -2.97 2.56
CA MET A 50 3.25 -2.08 1.95
C MET A 50 3.73 -0.64 2.01
N CYS A 51 2.97 0.26 1.40
CA CYS A 51 3.30 1.68 1.38
C CYS A 51 3.36 2.27 2.80
N HIS A 52 4.43 2.99 3.10
CA HIS A 52 4.64 3.62 4.40
C HIS A 52 4.00 5.00 4.51
N GLN A 53 3.34 5.49 3.46
CA GLN A 53 2.73 6.82 3.41
C GLN A 53 3.71 7.90 3.87
N CYS A 54 4.88 7.93 3.27
CA CYS A 54 6.00 8.79 3.68
C CYS A 54 5.63 10.28 3.65
N GLU A 55 6.06 11.03 4.66
CA GLU A 55 5.80 12.46 4.72
C GLU A 55 6.59 13.25 3.66
N ASN A 56 7.80 12.80 3.36
CA ASN A 56 8.63 13.39 2.30
C ASN A 56 8.81 12.33 1.20
N ALA A 57 7.71 11.98 0.55
CA ALA A 57 7.65 10.82 -0.33
C ALA A 57 8.49 10.99 -1.59
N PRO A 58 9.49 10.13 -1.82
CA PRO A 58 10.26 10.16 -3.07
C PRO A 58 9.42 9.91 -4.32
N CYS A 59 8.38 9.09 -4.19
CA CYS A 59 7.49 8.76 -5.30
C CYS A 59 6.73 10.00 -5.80
N VAL A 60 6.31 10.87 -4.90
CA VAL A 60 5.65 12.13 -5.27
C VAL A 60 6.60 13.01 -6.06
N SER A 61 7.84 13.12 -5.60
CA SER A 61 8.86 13.92 -6.28
C SER A 61 9.24 13.35 -7.65
N ALA A 62 9.16 12.03 -7.79
CA ALA A 62 9.55 11.33 -9.02
C ALA A 62 8.46 11.34 -10.09
N CYS A 63 7.20 11.63 -9.74
CA CYS A 63 6.10 11.59 -10.70
C CYS A 63 6.07 12.85 -11.57
N PRO A 64 6.30 12.74 -12.89
CA PRO A 64 6.37 13.92 -13.76
C PRO A 64 5.01 14.54 -14.08
N VAL A 65 3.91 13.80 -13.88
CA VAL A 65 2.57 14.24 -14.25
C VAL A 65 1.67 14.55 -13.06
N GLY A 66 2.21 14.50 -11.85
CA GLY A 66 1.46 14.77 -10.64
C GLY A 66 0.38 13.74 -10.31
N ALA A 67 0.57 12.49 -10.74
CA ALA A 67 -0.36 11.41 -10.40
C ALA A 67 -0.26 11.02 -8.92
N LEU A 68 0.88 11.27 -8.30
CA LEU A 68 1.08 11.06 -6.87
C LEU A 68 1.20 12.41 -6.18
N THR A 69 0.42 12.61 -5.13
CA THR A 69 0.39 13.87 -4.39
C THR A 69 0.32 13.59 -2.89
N MET A 70 0.78 14.57 -2.11
CA MET A 70 0.66 14.51 -0.65
C MET A 70 -0.72 14.96 -0.21
N GLY A 71 -1.47 14.04 0.38
CA GLY A 71 -2.71 14.39 1.07
C GLY A 71 -2.45 14.78 2.52
N THR A 72 -3.52 15.00 3.29
CA THR A 72 -3.41 15.38 4.71
C THR A 72 -2.93 14.23 5.58
N GLU A 73 -3.31 13.00 5.26
CA GLU A 73 -3.01 11.84 6.10
C GLU A 73 -2.25 10.74 5.36
N ARG A 74 -2.14 10.84 4.04
CA ARG A 74 -1.53 9.80 3.22
C ARG A 74 -1.02 10.37 1.90
N VAL A 75 -0.22 9.57 1.22
CA VAL A 75 0.15 9.82 -0.18
C VAL A 75 -0.98 9.33 -1.07
N GLU A 76 -1.52 10.19 -1.89
CA GLU A 76 -2.64 9.88 -2.77
C GLU A 76 -2.16 9.59 -4.19
N ALA A 77 -2.79 8.60 -4.83
CA ALA A 77 -2.50 8.22 -6.21
C ALA A 77 -3.73 8.45 -7.09
N ASP A 78 -3.53 9.13 -8.22
CA ASP A 78 -4.57 9.37 -9.22
C ASP A 78 -4.24 8.56 -10.47
N ALA A 79 -4.93 7.45 -10.64
CA ALA A 79 -4.70 6.57 -11.79
C ALA A 79 -5.02 7.23 -13.12
N ALA A 80 -5.95 8.21 -13.14
CA ALA A 80 -6.32 8.91 -14.35
C ALA A 80 -5.19 9.78 -14.91
N ARG A 81 -4.28 10.26 -14.04
CA ARG A 81 -3.14 11.06 -14.45
C ARG A 81 -1.89 10.23 -14.76
N CYS A 82 -1.87 8.99 -14.32
CA CYS A 82 -0.70 8.12 -14.45
C CYS A 82 -0.43 7.77 -15.92
N ILE A 83 0.84 7.89 -16.33
CA ILE A 83 1.29 7.55 -17.69
C ILE A 83 2.09 6.24 -17.71
N GLY A 84 2.26 5.57 -16.57
CA GLY A 84 2.96 4.30 -16.51
C GLY A 84 4.48 4.39 -16.67
N CYS A 85 5.08 5.54 -16.37
CA CYS A 85 6.52 5.76 -16.59
C CYS A 85 7.42 5.00 -15.62
N GLN A 86 6.87 4.46 -14.52
CA GLN A 86 7.56 3.67 -13.50
C GLN A 86 8.59 4.44 -12.65
N GLY A 87 8.65 5.75 -12.74
CA GLY A 87 9.55 6.56 -11.92
C GLY A 87 9.32 6.38 -10.43
N CYS A 88 8.05 6.29 -10.03
CA CYS A 88 7.67 6.06 -8.63
C CYS A 88 8.09 4.67 -8.13
N VAL A 89 8.03 3.66 -8.98
CA VAL A 89 8.45 2.30 -8.62
C VAL A 89 9.94 2.26 -8.30
N VAL A 90 10.74 2.94 -9.12
CA VAL A 90 12.19 3.04 -8.91
C VAL A 90 12.52 3.88 -7.68
N ALA A 91 11.76 4.95 -7.44
CA ALA A 91 12.01 5.87 -6.32
C ALA A 91 11.63 5.30 -4.96
N CYS A 92 10.65 4.40 -4.89
CA CYS A 92 10.20 3.84 -3.63
C CYS A 92 11.25 2.89 -3.03
N PRO A 93 11.82 3.21 -1.84
CA PRO A 93 12.85 2.36 -1.23
C PRO A 93 12.30 1.06 -0.66
N PHE A 94 10.97 0.94 -0.53
CA PHE A 94 10.33 -0.23 0.07
C PHE A 94 9.71 -1.18 -0.95
N GLY A 95 9.72 -0.81 -2.24
CA GLY A 95 9.10 -1.62 -3.28
C GLY A 95 7.58 -1.75 -3.13
N ALA A 96 6.94 -0.72 -2.59
CA ALA A 96 5.51 -0.76 -2.23
C ALA A 96 4.58 -0.27 -3.33
N ILE A 97 5.11 0.14 -4.46
CA ILE A 97 4.35 0.68 -5.59
C ILE A 97 4.51 -0.26 -6.78
N THR A 98 3.41 -0.54 -7.46
CA THR A 98 3.41 -1.32 -8.68
C THR A 98 2.68 -0.58 -9.80
N ILE A 99 3.05 -0.89 -11.02
CA ILE A 99 2.33 -0.43 -12.22
C ILE A 99 1.62 -1.64 -12.79
N VAL A 100 0.32 -1.54 -12.94
CA VAL A 100 -0.52 -2.64 -13.41
C VAL A 100 -1.12 -2.28 -14.76
N ALA A 101 -0.95 -3.16 -15.74
CA ALA A 101 -1.58 -3.04 -17.05
C ALA A 101 -2.51 -4.22 -17.25
N THR A 102 -3.73 -3.95 -17.72
CA THR A 102 -4.69 -4.99 -18.06
C THR A 102 -5.07 -4.85 -19.54
N ALA A 103 -5.76 -5.86 -20.09
CA ALA A 103 -6.27 -5.78 -21.45
C ALA A 103 -7.26 -4.62 -21.65
N ALA A 104 -7.92 -4.19 -20.58
CA ALA A 104 -8.94 -3.13 -20.61
C ALA A 104 -8.38 -1.75 -20.24
N HIS A 105 -7.21 -1.68 -19.61
CA HIS A 105 -6.65 -0.42 -19.09
C HIS A 105 -5.19 -0.25 -19.43
N PRO A 106 -4.74 0.98 -19.72
CA PRO A 106 -3.31 1.26 -19.85
C PRO A 106 -2.60 1.06 -18.49
N PRO A 107 -1.26 0.99 -18.47
CA PRO A 107 -0.52 0.87 -17.21
C PRO A 107 -0.82 2.03 -16.26
N VAL A 108 -1.21 1.70 -15.03
CA VAL A 108 -1.53 2.69 -14.00
C VAL A 108 -0.88 2.30 -12.67
N VAL A 109 -0.60 3.31 -11.86
CA VAL A 109 0.00 3.12 -10.53
C VAL A 109 -1.00 2.51 -9.55
N VAL A 110 -0.50 1.54 -8.77
CA VAL A 110 -1.27 0.89 -7.72
C VAL A 110 -0.44 0.90 -6.44
N LYS A 111 -0.98 1.44 -5.36
CA LYS A 111 -0.36 1.46 -4.04
C LYS A 111 -1.41 1.46 -2.95
N CYS A 112 -0.99 1.17 -1.72
CA CYS A 112 -1.88 1.19 -0.55
C CYS A 112 -2.45 2.60 -0.34
N ASP A 113 -3.77 2.68 -0.20
CA ASP A 113 -4.50 3.92 0.08
C ASP A 113 -5.14 3.92 1.48
N LEU A 114 -4.72 3.00 2.35
CA LEU A 114 -5.29 2.80 3.70
C LEU A 114 -6.77 2.42 3.66
N CYS A 115 -7.25 1.93 2.54
CA CYS A 115 -8.65 1.56 2.34
C CYS A 115 -9.61 2.68 2.72
N VAL A 116 -9.32 3.88 2.26
CA VAL A 116 -10.05 5.11 2.63
C VAL A 116 -11.55 5.01 2.37
N ALA A 117 -11.96 4.20 1.40
CA ALA A 117 -13.37 4.00 1.08
C ALA A 117 -14.10 3.07 2.07
N ARG A 118 -13.37 2.42 2.98
CA ARG A 118 -13.95 1.52 4.00
C ARG A 118 -14.09 2.25 5.33
N GLU A 119 -15.29 2.23 5.89
CA GLU A 119 -15.56 2.81 7.21
C GLU A 119 -14.78 2.10 8.34
N ARG A 120 -14.54 0.79 8.18
CA ARG A 120 -13.85 -0.04 9.17
C ARG A 120 -12.33 0.11 9.14
N GLY A 121 -11.80 0.90 8.21
CA GLY A 121 -10.37 1.07 8.02
C GLY A 121 -9.73 0.00 7.14
N PRO A 122 -8.42 -0.19 7.18
CA PRO A 122 -7.73 -1.11 6.29
C PRO A 122 -8.19 -2.57 6.44
N ALA A 123 -8.50 -3.20 5.31
CA ALA A 123 -8.96 -4.59 5.29
C ALA A 123 -7.92 -5.56 5.82
N CYS A 124 -6.63 -5.31 5.52
CA CYS A 124 -5.53 -6.16 5.96
C CYS A 124 -5.41 -6.20 7.49
N VAL A 125 -5.59 -5.05 8.13
CA VAL A 125 -5.55 -4.96 9.60
C VAL A 125 -6.73 -5.72 10.21
N ASP A 126 -7.91 -5.57 9.61
CA ASP A 126 -9.15 -6.16 10.11
C ASP A 126 -9.13 -7.70 10.07
N VAL A 127 -8.50 -8.28 9.05
CA VAL A 127 -8.54 -9.74 8.84
C VAL A 127 -7.33 -10.49 9.35
N CYS A 128 -6.29 -9.81 9.82
CA CYS A 128 -5.07 -10.49 10.26
C CYS A 128 -5.36 -11.37 11.50
N PRO A 129 -5.21 -12.70 11.41
CA PRO A 129 -5.59 -13.59 12.51
C PRO A 129 -4.70 -13.47 13.73
N THR A 130 -3.47 -12.99 13.56
CA THR A 130 -2.49 -12.82 14.64
C THR A 130 -2.32 -11.37 15.07
N ALA A 131 -3.12 -10.46 14.52
CA ALA A 131 -3.01 -9.02 14.79
C ALA A 131 -1.60 -8.47 14.56
N ALA A 132 -0.93 -8.97 13.52
CA ALA A 132 0.42 -8.52 13.16
C ALA A 132 0.44 -7.13 12.54
N LEU A 133 -0.69 -6.65 12.05
CA LEU A 133 -0.82 -5.35 11.39
C LEU A 133 -1.63 -4.39 12.25
N SER A 134 -1.19 -3.14 12.32
CA SER A 134 -1.91 -2.08 13.01
C SER A 134 -1.69 -0.74 12.32
N VAL A 135 -2.65 0.16 12.47
CA VAL A 135 -2.52 1.53 11.95
C VAL A 135 -1.85 2.39 13.01
N MET A 136 -0.86 3.17 12.60
CA MET A 136 -0.13 4.06 13.50
C MET A 136 0.02 5.43 12.83
N SER A 137 -0.01 6.49 13.62
CA SER A 137 0.30 7.83 13.15
C SER A 137 1.76 8.17 13.44
N ALA A 138 2.27 9.19 12.75
CA ALA A 138 3.62 9.67 13.01
C ALA A 138 3.78 10.14 14.46
N GLU A 139 2.73 10.75 15.02
CA GLU A 139 2.73 11.19 16.42
C GLU A 139 2.83 10.02 17.39
N ALA A 140 2.09 8.94 17.15
CA ALA A 140 2.12 7.75 17.97
C ALA A 140 3.50 7.07 17.92
N LEU A 141 4.14 7.07 16.74
CA LEU A 141 5.49 6.53 16.57
C LEU A 141 6.51 7.34 17.36
N ALA A 142 6.41 8.66 17.33
CA ALA A 142 7.33 9.53 18.05
C ALA A 142 7.19 9.42 19.58
N ALA A 143 6.04 8.96 20.06
CA ALA A 143 5.78 8.79 21.48
C ALA A 143 6.33 7.47 22.06
N LEU A 144 6.82 6.55 21.22
CA LEU A 144 7.37 5.26 21.66
C LEU A 144 8.76 5.39 22.28
#